data_d2c305c2ef531cf20f5225400fafc101
#
_entry.id   d2c305c2ef531cf20f5225400fafc101
#
_cell.length_a   1.000
_cell.length_b   1.000
_cell.length_c   1.000
_cell.angle_alpha   90.00
_cell.angle_beta   90.00
_cell.angle_gamma   90.00
#
_symmetry.space_group_name_H-M   'P 1'
#
loop_
_entity.id
_entity.type
_entity.pdbx_description
1 polymer ?
#
loop_
_entity_poly.entity_id
_entity_poly.type
_entity_poly.pdbx_seq_one_letter_code
_entity_poly.pdbx_strand_id
1 'polypeptide(L)'
;TNLVPEDGNYELPIDGYPYRARAVALPLFDGGERIVFRLPQVGDLRELDDLGFTDANLAATKALLDIPGGMTLFAGPTGEGKSTTALSSLKYLRQQDSGVFITLEDPVERVISGIAQIEVKEEIEGAGFGDMMKYLVRSDPNVLFIGEIRDTRTATAAVEIAKSGIRLLATIHATNNVSAFLRLIE
;
A
#
# COMPACT_ATOMS: atom_id res chain seq x y z
N THR A 1 -24.25 20.75 -16.65
CA THR A 1 -24.39 19.42 -16.05
C THR A 1 -23.49 18.48 -16.81
N ASN A 2 -22.42 18.00 -16.20
CA ASN A 2 -21.58 16.98 -16.80
C ASN A 2 -22.38 15.67 -16.85
N LEU A 3 -22.48 15.07 -18.04
CA LEU A 3 -23.14 13.78 -18.25
C LEU A 3 -22.17 12.61 -18.06
N VAL A 4 -20.92 12.89 -17.74
CA VAL A 4 -19.86 11.90 -17.59
C VAL A 4 -19.41 11.88 -16.13
N PRO A 5 -19.25 10.70 -15.51
CA PRO A 5 -18.66 10.59 -14.19
C PRO A 5 -17.26 11.23 -14.17
N GLU A 6 -16.97 11.95 -13.09
CA GLU A 6 -15.65 12.53 -12.86
C GLU A 6 -15.07 11.97 -11.57
N ASP A 7 -13.78 11.72 -11.56
CA ASP A 7 -13.04 11.38 -10.35
C ASP A 7 -11.81 12.27 -10.23
N GLY A 8 -11.41 12.59 -9.01
CA GLY A 8 -10.27 13.46 -8.77
C GLY A 8 -9.75 13.41 -7.34
N ASN A 9 -8.51 13.87 -7.18
CA ASN A 9 -7.89 14.03 -5.88
C ASN A 9 -7.91 15.51 -5.49
N TYR A 10 -8.32 15.79 -4.26
CA TYR A 10 -8.40 17.13 -3.68
C TYR A 10 -7.52 17.22 -2.46
N GLU A 11 -6.77 18.30 -2.33
CA GLU A 11 -6.04 18.59 -1.09
C GLU A 11 -6.98 19.29 -0.11
N LEU A 12 -7.15 18.69 1.05
CA LEU A 12 -7.93 19.25 2.16
C LEU A 12 -6.97 19.64 3.28
N PRO A 13 -6.87 20.93 3.64
CA PRO A 13 -6.09 21.34 4.80
C PRO A 13 -6.84 20.96 6.08
N ILE A 14 -6.34 19.98 6.81
CA ILE A 14 -6.87 19.57 8.11
C ILE A 14 -5.77 19.81 9.14
N ASP A 15 -6.05 20.65 10.13
CA ASP A 15 -5.10 21.04 11.19
C ASP A 15 -3.74 21.55 10.67
N GLY A 16 -3.76 22.22 9.50
CA GLY A 16 -2.57 22.78 8.86
C GLY A 16 -1.75 21.79 8.02
N TYR A 17 -2.19 20.55 7.91
CA TYR A 17 -1.56 19.53 7.05
C TYR A 17 -2.39 19.30 5.79
N PRO A 18 -1.76 19.19 4.61
CA PRO A 18 -2.45 18.85 3.36
C PRO A 18 -2.80 17.35 3.35
N TYR A 19 -4.07 17.04 3.42
CA TYR A 19 -4.59 15.69 3.22
C TYR A 19 -5.20 15.54 1.84
N ARG A 20 -4.95 14.43 1.17
CA ARG A 20 -5.57 14.10 -0.11
C ARG A 20 -6.86 13.35 0.10
N ALA A 21 -7.98 13.94 -0.32
CA ALA A 21 -9.29 13.28 -0.40
C ALA A 21 -9.56 12.90 -1.85
N ARG A 22 -10.06 11.69 -2.09
CA ARG A 22 -10.58 11.30 -3.40
C ARG A 22 -12.06 11.60 -3.47
N ALA A 23 -12.50 12.27 -4.54
CA ALA A 23 -13.90 12.54 -4.81
C ALA A 23 -14.34 11.91 -6.12
N VAL A 24 -15.52 11.32 -6.13
CA VAL A 24 -16.18 10.80 -7.32
C VAL A 24 -17.51 11.53 -7.49
N ALA A 25 -17.72 12.18 -8.63
CA ALA A 25 -18.98 12.82 -9.00
C ALA A 25 -19.71 11.95 -10.02
N LEU A 26 -20.96 11.61 -9.72
CA LEU A 26 -21.83 10.80 -10.57
C LEU A 26 -23.04 11.64 -11.00
N PRO A 27 -23.32 11.80 -12.31
CA PRO A 27 -24.50 12.50 -12.76
C PRO A 27 -25.76 11.73 -12.40
N LEU A 28 -26.78 12.44 -11.92
CA LEU A 28 -28.09 11.89 -11.61
C LEU A 28 -29.08 12.13 -12.76
N PHE A 29 -30.07 11.27 -12.87
CA PHE A 29 -31.13 11.33 -13.88
C PHE A 29 -31.90 12.66 -13.88
N ASP A 30 -32.10 13.28 -12.72
CA ASP A 30 -32.81 14.55 -12.52
C ASP A 30 -31.96 15.80 -12.82
N GLY A 31 -30.75 15.62 -13.31
CA GLY A 31 -29.82 16.70 -13.65
C GLY A 31 -28.98 17.19 -12.47
N GLY A 32 -29.08 16.54 -11.31
CA GLY A 32 -28.19 16.73 -10.17
C GLY A 32 -26.90 15.91 -10.28
N GLU A 33 -26.06 16.02 -9.25
CA GLU A 33 -24.83 15.22 -9.12
C GLU A 33 -24.74 14.61 -7.72
N ARG A 34 -24.31 13.36 -7.65
CA ARG A 34 -23.94 12.72 -6.40
C ARG A 34 -22.44 12.76 -6.26
N ILE A 35 -21.95 13.45 -5.23
CA ILE A 35 -20.52 13.51 -4.93
C ILE A 35 -20.23 12.62 -3.71
N VAL A 36 -19.27 11.72 -3.86
CA VAL A 36 -18.78 10.83 -2.79
C VAL A 36 -17.33 11.20 -2.51
N PHE A 37 -17.06 11.63 -1.29
CA PHE A 37 -15.70 11.89 -0.81
C PHE A 37 -15.19 10.70 0.00
N ARG A 38 -14.01 10.20 -0.37
CA ARG A 38 -13.22 9.31 0.47
C ARG A 38 -12.20 10.16 1.23
N LEU A 39 -12.46 10.38 2.51
CA LEU A 39 -11.56 11.17 3.35
C LEU A 39 -10.34 10.33 3.76
N PRO A 40 -9.14 10.93 3.78
CA PRO A 40 -7.96 10.26 4.32
C PRO A 40 -8.12 10.00 5.81
N GLN A 41 -7.44 8.99 6.30
CA GLN A 41 -7.35 8.78 7.74
C GLN A 41 -6.40 9.83 8.34
N VAL A 42 -6.92 10.66 9.24
CA VAL A 42 -6.15 11.67 9.97
C VAL A 42 -5.51 11.04 11.20
N GLY A 43 -4.29 11.42 11.52
CA GLY A 43 -3.55 10.97 12.70
C GLY A 43 -2.35 10.10 12.38
N ASP A 44 -1.53 9.86 13.40
CA ASP A 44 -0.33 9.04 13.27
C ASP A 44 -0.65 7.58 12.97
N LEU A 45 0.24 6.95 12.23
CA LEU A 45 0.18 5.51 12.02
C LEU A 45 0.38 4.80 13.36
N ARG A 46 -0.55 3.92 13.72
CA ARG A 46 -0.46 3.13 14.96
C ARG A 46 0.80 2.27 14.96
N GLU A 47 1.33 2.03 16.16
CA GLU A 47 2.37 1.02 16.34
C GLU A 47 1.79 -0.38 16.06
N LEU A 48 2.65 -1.30 15.65
CA LEU A 48 2.23 -2.69 15.38
C LEU A 48 1.61 -3.33 16.63
N ASP A 49 2.12 -2.96 17.81
CA ASP A 49 1.66 -3.42 19.13
C ASP A 49 0.25 -2.94 19.47
N ASP A 50 -0.18 -1.81 18.88
CA ASP A 50 -1.49 -1.19 19.18
C ASP A 50 -2.60 -1.61 18.20
N LEU A 51 -2.34 -2.55 17.30
CA LEU A 51 -3.32 -3.00 16.31
C LEU A 51 -4.34 -4.02 16.84
N GLY A 52 -4.22 -4.44 18.10
CA GLY A 52 -5.16 -5.36 18.73
C GLY A 52 -4.88 -6.84 18.45
N PHE A 53 -3.66 -7.18 18.08
CA PHE A 53 -3.22 -8.58 18.03
C PHE A 53 -3.26 -9.23 19.42
N THR A 54 -3.50 -10.53 19.47
CA THR A 54 -3.15 -11.31 20.67
C THR A 54 -1.63 -11.36 20.82
N ASP A 55 -1.12 -11.52 22.05
CA ASP A 55 0.33 -11.59 22.32
C ASP A 55 1.03 -12.65 21.44
N ALA A 56 0.39 -13.81 21.27
CA ALA A 56 0.92 -14.89 20.44
C ALA A 56 1.00 -14.51 18.96
N ASN A 57 -0.04 -13.86 18.41
CA ASN A 57 -0.07 -13.43 17.02
C ASN A 57 0.89 -12.26 16.79
N LEU A 58 1.01 -11.33 17.74
CA LEU A 58 1.97 -10.24 17.65
C LEU A 58 3.40 -10.77 17.59
N ALA A 59 3.75 -11.68 18.50
CA ALA A 59 5.07 -12.31 18.55
C ALA A 59 5.37 -13.06 17.24
N ALA A 60 4.40 -13.83 16.71
CA ALA A 60 4.55 -14.53 15.45
C ALA A 60 4.72 -13.57 14.27
N THR A 61 3.95 -12.47 14.24
CA THR A 61 4.07 -11.44 13.20
C THR A 61 5.44 -10.78 13.23
N LYS A 62 5.91 -10.36 14.40
CA LYS A 62 7.25 -9.78 14.56
C LYS A 62 8.35 -10.77 14.12
N ALA A 63 8.25 -12.03 14.52
CA ALA A 63 9.20 -13.06 14.10
C ALA A 63 9.23 -13.27 12.58
N LEU A 64 8.08 -13.19 11.88
CA LEU A 64 8.01 -13.24 10.42
C LEU A 64 8.63 -12.00 9.78
N LEU A 65 8.38 -10.82 10.34
CA LEU A 65 8.93 -9.57 9.83
C LEU A 65 10.44 -9.48 10.00
N ASP A 66 10.98 -10.09 11.04
CA ASP A 66 12.43 -10.10 11.35
C ASP A 66 13.24 -11.03 10.43
N ILE A 67 12.58 -11.92 9.66
CA ILE A 67 13.26 -12.77 8.67
C ILE A 67 13.89 -11.88 7.58
N PRO A 68 15.19 -11.96 7.37
CA PRO A 68 15.83 -11.19 6.30
C PRO A 68 15.44 -11.71 4.92
N GLY A 69 14.93 -10.82 4.06
CA GLY A 69 14.53 -11.16 2.70
C GLY A 69 13.18 -11.88 2.60
N GLY A 70 12.81 -12.26 1.39
CA GLY A 70 11.53 -12.89 1.11
C GLY A 70 10.35 -11.93 1.05
N MET A 71 9.13 -12.47 0.97
CA MET A 71 7.90 -11.68 0.85
C MET A 71 6.93 -11.96 2.00
N THR A 72 6.49 -10.90 2.67
CA THR A 72 5.35 -10.94 3.61
C THR A 72 4.12 -10.36 2.92
N LEU A 73 3.08 -11.19 2.78
CA LEU A 73 1.86 -10.83 2.06
C LEU A 73 0.69 -10.63 3.03
N PHE A 74 0.09 -9.44 3.00
CA PHE A 74 -1.11 -9.10 3.77
C PHE A 74 -2.33 -9.30 2.88
N ALA A 75 -3.08 -10.36 3.12
CA ALA A 75 -4.24 -10.76 2.33
C ALA A 75 -5.55 -10.53 3.09
N GLY A 76 -6.58 -10.06 2.39
CA GLY A 76 -7.91 -9.87 2.95
C GLY A 76 -8.80 -9.02 2.03
N PRO A 77 -10.11 -8.93 2.29
CA PRO A 77 -11.03 -8.02 1.61
C PRO A 77 -10.69 -6.54 1.83
N THR A 78 -11.36 -5.66 1.09
CA THR A 78 -11.24 -4.21 1.29
C THR A 78 -11.79 -3.79 2.67
N GLY A 79 -11.07 -2.91 3.37
CA GLY A 79 -11.49 -2.39 4.68
C GLY A 79 -11.08 -3.25 5.88
N GLU A 80 -10.48 -4.44 5.69
CA GLU A 80 -10.05 -5.35 6.76
C GLU A 80 -8.71 -5.00 7.42
N GLY A 81 -8.17 -3.82 7.13
CA GLY A 81 -6.96 -3.32 7.77
C GLY A 81 -5.63 -3.79 7.18
N LYS A 82 -5.61 -4.39 5.97
CA LYS A 82 -4.37 -4.83 5.31
C LYS A 82 -3.30 -3.74 5.25
N SER A 83 -3.64 -2.60 4.63
CA SER A 83 -2.70 -1.48 4.47
C SER A 83 -2.25 -0.92 5.83
N THR A 84 -3.16 -0.82 6.80
CA THR A 84 -2.82 -0.39 8.16
C THR A 84 -1.80 -1.34 8.78
N THR A 85 -2.04 -2.64 8.73
CA THR A 85 -1.12 -3.64 9.29
C THR A 85 0.22 -3.64 8.57
N ALA A 86 0.21 -3.57 7.24
CA ALA A 86 1.42 -3.53 6.43
C ALA A 86 2.29 -2.28 6.71
N LEU A 87 1.67 -1.09 6.76
CA LEU A 87 2.37 0.16 7.05
C LEU A 87 2.88 0.20 8.50
N SER A 88 2.11 -0.31 9.48
CA SER A 88 2.57 -0.45 10.87
C SER A 88 3.72 -1.45 10.98
N SER A 89 3.71 -2.52 10.19
CA SER A 89 4.84 -3.46 10.09
C SER A 89 6.07 -2.79 9.48
N LEU A 90 5.89 -1.96 8.46
CA LEU A 90 6.96 -1.20 7.84
C LEU A 90 7.57 -0.19 8.83
N LYS A 91 6.72 0.50 9.62
CA LYS A 91 7.15 1.40 10.70
C LYS A 91 7.95 0.66 11.76
N TYR A 92 7.48 -0.52 12.19
CA TYR A 92 8.18 -1.40 13.13
C TYR A 92 9.58 -1.77 12.61
N LEU A 93 9.70 -2.21 11.36
CA LEU A 93 10.99 -2.52 10.75
C LEU A 93 11.91 -1.30 10.66
N ARG A 94 11.36 -0.13 10.30
CA ARG A 94 12.14 1.10 10.17
C ARG A 94 12.73 1.57 11.50
N GLN A 95 12.07 1.29 12.62
CA GLN A 95 12.58 1.60 13.95
C GLN A 95 13.80 0.74 14.34
N GLN A 96 13.94 -0.42 13.74
CA GLN A 96 15.02 -1.38 14.06
C GLN A 96 16.19 -1.32 13.07
N ASP A 97 15.96 -0.82 11.86
CA ASP A 97 16.93 -0.82 10.77
C ASP A 97 17.02 0.58 10.16
N SER A 98 18.26 1.08 10.00
CA SER A 98 18.57 2.36 9.35
C SER A 98 18.73 2.27 7.83
N GLY A 99 18.51 1.10 7.25
CA GLY A 99 18.65 0.83 5.81
C GLY A 99 17.71 1.66 4.93
N VAL A 100 17.75 1.37 3.64
CA VAL A 100 16.93 2.05 2.62
C VAL A 100 15.56 1.39 2.56
N PHE A 101 14.52 2.16 2.94
CA PHE A 101 13.12 1.76 2.90
C PHE A 101 12.41 2.54 1.80
N ILE A 102 11.73 1.83 0.92
CA ILE A 102 10.98 2.44 -0.19
C ILE A 102 9.57 1.86 -0.22
N THR A 103 8.57 2.70 -0.50
CA THR A 103 7.22 2.25 -0.80
C THR A 103 6.81 2.61 -2.21
N LEU A 104 5.91 1.81 -2.76
CA LEU A 104 5.24 2.05 -4.03
C LEU A 104 3.73 1.93 -3.79
N GLU A 105 3.00 3.03 -3.86
CA GLU A 105 1.60 3.14 -3.42
C GLU A 105 0.72 3.87 -4.46
N ASP A 106 -0.58 3.59 -4.47
CA ASP A 106 -1.56 4.24 -5.34
C ASP A 106 -2.90 4.48 -4.58
N PRO A 107 -3.07 5.68 -4.01
CA PRO A 107 -2.07 6.72 -3.72
C PRO A 107 -1.31 6.49 -2.41
N VAL A 108 -0.36 7.36 -2.09
CA VAL A 108 0.24 7.43 -0.73
C VAL A 108 -0.82 7.95 0.23
N GLU A 109 -1.32 7.07 1.11
CA GLU A 109 -2.37 7.44 2.07
C GLU A 109 -1.83 8.11 3.34
N ARG A 110 -0.60 7.76 3.75
CA ARG A 110 0.02 8.27 4.98
C ARG A 110 1.52 8.48 4.78
N VAL A 111 2.02 9.61 5.25
CA VAL A 111 3.45 9.89 5.25
C VAL A 111 4.12 9.19 6.44
N ILE A 112 5.19 8.45 6.19
CA ILE A 112 5.98 7.76 7.20
C ILE A 112 7.38 8.35 7.21
N SER A 113 7.78 8.89 8.35
CA SER A 113 9.10 9.51 8.50
C SER A 113 10.24 8.52 8.24
N GLY A 114 11.23 8.95 7.47
CA GLY A 114 12.42 8.16 7.16
C GLY A 114 12.22 7.06 6.11
N ILE A 115 11.10 7.06 5.37
CA ILE A 115 10.79 6.15 4.28
C ILE A 115 10.59 6.94 2.99
N ALA A 116 11.21 6.51 1.91
CA ALA A 116 10.99 7.08 0.58
C ALA A 116 9.68 6.52 0.00
N GLN A 117 8.63 7.32 -0.05
CA GLN A 117 7.32 6.90 -0.54
C GLN A 117 7.10 7.42 -1.96
N ILE A 118 6.81 6.52 -2.88
CA ILE A 118 6.60 6.79 -4.31
C ILE A 118 5.15 6.52 -4.64
N GLU A 119 4.48 7.54 -5.19
CA GLU A 119 3.12 7.42 -5.68
C GLU A 119 3.12 6.96 -7.13
N VAL A 120 2.41 5.86 -7.40
CA VAL A 120 2.20 5.33 -8.74
C VAL A 120 1.15 6.16 -9.47
N LYS A 121 1.30 6.28 -10.78
CA LYS A 121 0.35 6.92 -11.67
C LYS A 121 0.16 6.05 -12.90
N GLU A 122 -0.80 5.13 -12.81
CA GLU A 122 -1.08 4.16 -13.89
C GLU A 122 -1.49 4.84 -15.21
N GLU A 123 -2.06 6.05 -15.14
CA GLU A 123 -2.42 6.86 -16.29
C GLU A 123 -1.22 7.45 -17.05
N ILE A 124 -0.02 7.40 -16.46
CA ILE A 124 1.21 7.90 -17.06
C ILE A 124 2.05 6.71 -17.54
N GLU A 125 2.37 6.68 -18.83
CA GLU A 125 3.23 5.64 -19.40
C GLU A 125 4.59 5.58 -18.69
N GLY A 126 4.97 4.39 -18.23
CA GLY A 126 6.22 4.15 -17.49
C GLY A 126 6.15 4.48 -15.99
N ALA A 127 5.04 4.99 -15.46
CA ALA A 127 4.87 5.31 -14.05
C ALA A 127 3.92 4.33 -13.31
N GLY A 128 3.52 3.22 -13.93
CA GLY A 128 2.75 2.14 -13.33
C GLY A 128 3.61 1.24 -12.42
N PHE A 129 2.95 0.43 -11.58
CA PHE A 129 3.61 -0.47 -10.63
C PHE A 129 4.70 -1.34 -11.30
N GLY A 130 4.35 -2.04 -12.37
CA GLY A 130 5.27 -2.94 -13.05
C GLY A 130 6.47 -2.24 -13.69
N ASP A 131 6.35 -0.98 -14.11
CA ASP A 131 7.45 -0.22 -14.69
C ASP A 131 8.38 0.34 -13.62
N MET A 132 7.81 0.90 -12.55
CA MET A 132 8.58 1.47 -11.44
C MET A 132 9.42 0.42 -10.71
N MET A 133 8.94 -0.82 -10.58
CA MET A 133 9.66 -1.90 -9.89
C MET A 133 11.05 -2.18 -10.45
N LYS A 134 11.26 -2.02 -11.76
CA LYS A 134 12.58 -2.19 -12.40
C LYS A 134 13.60 -1.17 -11.90
N TYR A 135 13.14 0.04 -11.57
CA TYR A 135 14.01 1.10 -11.06
C TYR A 135 14.25 0.94 -9.56
N LEU A 136 13.24 0.47 -8.83
CA LEU A 136 13.33 0.27 -7.37
C LEU A 136 14.39 -0.76 -7.00
N VAL A 137 14.48 -1.87 -7.71
CA VAL A 137 15.54 -2.87 -7.48
C VAL A 137 16.94 -2.28 -7.64
N ARG A 138 17.10 -1.33 -8.57
CA ARG A 138 18.40 -0.66 -8.80
C ARG A 138 18.75 0.39 -7.75
N SER A 139 17.79 0.75 -6.89
CA SER A 139 18.00 1.68 -5.78
C SER A 139 18.55 0.99 -4.53
N ASP A 140 18.84 -0.33 -4.61
CA ASP A 140 19.38 -1.16 -3.54
C ASP A 140 18.59 -1.03 -2.21
N PRO A 141 17.26 -1.24 -2.22
CA PRO A 141 16.45 -1.15 -1.01
C PRO A 141 16.69 -2.35 -0.09
N ASN A 142 16.74 -2.10 1.21
CA ASN A 142 16.72 -3.16 2.23
C ASN A 142 15.30 -3.71 2.43
N VAL A 143 14.32 -2.78 2.40
CA VAL A 143 12.89 -3.09 2.53
C VAL A 143 12.09 -2.37 1.46
N LEU A 144 11.25 -3.09 0.77
CA LEU A 144 10.31 -2.57 -0.22
C LEU A 144 8.87 -2.89 0.22
N PHE A 145 7.98 -1.91 0.12
CA PHE A 145 6.54 -2.11 0.28
C PHE A 145 5.82 -1.84 -1.04
N ILE A 146 4.97 -2.78 -1.45
CA ILE A 146 4.05 -2.62 -2.58
C ILE A 146 2.64 -2.47 -2.02
N GLY A 147 2.03 -1.30 -2.25
CA GLY A 147 0.70 -0.96 -1.74
C GLY A 147 -0.34 -2.01 -2.06
N GLU A 148 -0.36 -2.50 -3.31
CA GLU A 148 -1.26 -3.58 -3.72
C GLU A 148 -0.75 -4.33 -4.96
N ILE A 149 -0.85 -5.66 -4.93
CA ILE A 149 -0.65 -6.52 -6.11
C ILE A 149 -2.01 -6.74 -6.77
N ARG A 150 -2.21 -6.12 -7.96
CA ARG A 150 -3.48 -6.15 -8.71
C ARG A 150 -3.44 -7.04 -9.95
N ASP A 151 -2.27 -7.19 -10.55
CA ASP A 151 -2.06 -7.85 -11.84
C ASP A 151 -0.85 -8.79 -11.83
N THR A 152 -0.81 -9.68 -12.83
CA THR A 152 0.24 -10.69 -13.00
C THR A 152 1.63 -10.06 -13.18
N ARG A 153 1.73 -8.90 -13.83
CA ARG A 153 3.01 -8.21 -14.06
C ARG A 153 3.62 -7.75 -12.74
N THR A 154 2.81 -7.13 -11.88
CA THR A 154 3.22 -6.71 -10.53
C THR A 154 3.52 -7.92 -9.65
N ALA A 155 2.72 -9.00 -9.73
CA ALA A 155 2.95 -10.24 -8.99
C ALA A 155 4.28 -10.90 -9.37
N THR A 156 4.55 -11.04 -10.67
CA THR A 156 5.81 -11.61 -11.18
C THR A 156 7.02 -10.80 -10.69
N ALA A 157 6.95 -9.47 -10.82
CA ALA A 157 8.03 -8.60 -10.37
C ALA A 157 8.24 -8.67 -8.85
N ALA A 158 7.17 -8.76 -8.05
CA ALA A 158 7.24 -8.92 -6.60
C ALA A 158 7.94 -10.23 -6.21
N VAL A 159 7.63 -11.33 -6.87
CA VAL A 159 8.28 -12.63 -6.64
C VAL A 159 9.79 -12.56 -6.99
N GLU A 160 10.16 -11.94 -8.11
CA GLU A 160 11.56 -11.80 -8.49
C GLU A 160 12.34 -10.91 -7.50
N ILE A 161 11.75 -9.84 -7.02
CA ILE A 161 12.33 -8.99 -5.97
C ILE A 161 12.53 -9.77 -4.67
N ALA A 162 11.53 -10.54 -4.24
CA ALA A 162 11.65 -11.36 -3.04
C ALA A 162 12.77 -12.40 -3.14
N LYS A 163 12.99 -12.99 -4.33
CA LYS A 163 14.10 -13.92 -4.60
C LYS A 163 15.48 -13.25 -4.58
N SER A 164 15.57 -11.95 -4.83
CA SER A 164 16.86 -11.23 -4.83
C SER A 164 17.42 -10.96 -3.43
N GLY A 165 16.67 -11.31 -2.37
CA GLY A 165 17.08 -11.10 -0.98
C GLY A 165 16.55 -9.80 -0.37
N ILE A 166 15.86 -8.94 -1.14
CA ILE A 166 15.16 -7.76 -0.64
C ILE A 166 13.98 -8.21 0.22
N ARG A 167 13.79 -7.60 1.38
CA ARG A 167 12.60 -7.82 2.20
C ARG A 167 11.42 -7.09 1.60
N LEU A 168 10.44 -7.85 1.09
CA LEU A 168 9.26 -7.31 0.43
C LEU A 168 8.03 -7.46 1.32
N LEU A 169 7.31 -6.37 1.55
CA LEU A 169 5.97 -6.36 2.10
C LEU A 169 4.99 -5.99 0.99
N ALA A 170 3.85 -6.67 0.89
CA ALA A 170 2.84 -6.33 -0.10
C ALA A 170 1.43 -6.60 0.42
N THR A 171 0.43 -5.88 -0.11
CA THR A 171 -0.97 -6.24 0.10
C THR A 171 -1.56 -6.91 -1.14
N ILE A 172 -2.56 -7.75 -0.93
CA ILE A 172 -3.31 -8.38 -2.00
C ILE A 172 -4.79 -8.56 -1.59
N HIS A 173 -5.69 -8.33 -2.53
CA HIS A 173 -7.10 -8.64 -2.31
C HIS A 173 -7.33 -10.14 -2.49
N ALA A 174 -7.65 -10.84 -1.40
CA ALA A 174 -7.99 -12.26 -1.42
C ALA A 174 -8.87 -12.59 -0.22
N THR A 175 -9.72 -13.59 -0.35
CA THR A 175 -10.64 -14.03 0.71
C THR A 175 -9.99 -15.00 1.70
N ASN A 176 -8.88 -15.63 1.30
CA ASN A 176 -8.11 -16.55 2.14
C ASN A 176 -6.68 -16.73 1.58
N ASN A 177 -5.82 -17.42 2.35
CA ASN A 177 -4.43 -17.62 2.00
C ASN A 177 -4.24 -18.41 0.68
N VAL A 178 -5.12 -19.35 0.38
CA VAL A 178 -5.05 -20.14 -0.86
C VAL A 178 -5.32 -19.25 -2.07
N SER A 179 -6.38 -18.42 -2.02
CA SER A 179 -6.71 -17.49 -3.11
C SER A 179 -5.64 -16.40 -3.27
N ALA A 180 -4.99 -15.98 -2.18
CA ALA A 180 -3.87 -15.05 -2.25
C ALA A 180 -2.67 -15.67 -3.00
N PHE A 181 -2.36 -16.94 -2.66
CA PHE A 181 -1.27 -17.67 -3.30
C PHE A 181 -1.54 -17.94 -4.79
N LEU A 182 -2.76 -18.36 -5.13
CA LEU A 182 -3.15 -18.58 -6.53
C LEU A 182 -3.00 -17.32 -7.38
N ARG A 183 -3.38 -16.15 -6.84
CA ARG A 183 -3.21 -14.86 -7.54
C ARG A 183 -1.76 -14.44 -7.77
N LEU A 184 -0.81 -15.04 -7.06
CA LEU A 184 0.62 -14.78 -7.30
C LEU A 184 1.21 -15.65 -8.40
N ILE A 185 0.56 -16.79 -8.73
CA ILE A 185 1.07 -17.77 -9.68
C ILE A 185 0.30 -17.81 -10.99
N GLU A 186 -0.86 -17.16 -11.08
CA GLU A 186 -1.62 -16.93 -12.32
C GLU A 186 -1.03 -15.77 -13.13
#